data_231d8f89f63e7ee42ce7a19b39561158
#
_entry.id   231d8f89f63e7ee42ce7a19b39561158
#
_cell.length_a   1.000
_cell.length_b   1.000
_cell.length_c   1.000
_cell.angle_alpha   90.00
_cell.angle_beta   90.00
_cell.angle_gamma   90.00
#
_symmetry.space_group_name_H-M   'P 1'
#
loop_
_entity.id
_entity.type
_entity.pdbx_description
1 polymer ?
#
loop_
_entity_poly.entity_id
_entity_poly.type
_entity_poly.pdbx_seq_one_letter_code
_entity_poly.pdbx_strand_id
1 'polypeptide(L)' 'MFVQPSVLKSSSIETLRIDPATNNVVVKFFNNVKHYIYTNVDINLVTDYLFDGNTSAGQFVNAIKQSEAQFATFWLV' A
#
# COMPACT_ATOMS: atom_id res chain seq x y z
N MET A 1 3.74 -9.75 -9.58
CA MET A 1 2.31 -10.03 -9.39
C MET A 1 1.80 -9.29 -8.17
N PHE A 2 0.73 -8.51 -8.33
CA PHE A 2 0.16 -7.80 -7.20
C PHE A 2 -0.73 -8.70 -6.36
N VAL A 3 -0.59 -8.60 -5.05
CA VAL A 3 -1.42 -9.28 -4.07
C VAL A 3 -2.33 -8.24 -3.42
N GLN A 4 -3.61 -8.58 -3.28
CA GLN A 4 -4.57 -7.70 -2.63
C GLN A 4 -4.99 -8.34 -1.31
N PRO A 5 -4.80 -7.63 -0.17
CA PRO A 5 -5.27 -8.13 1.11
C PRO A 5 -6.79 -8.32 1.11
N SER A 6 -7.26 -9.36 1.77
CA SER A 6 -8.69 -9.65 1.82
C SER A 6 -9.44 -8.69 2.73
N VAL A 7 -8.76 -8.13 3.74
CA VAL A 7 -9.36 -7.17 4.69
C VAL A 7 -8.40 -6.01 4.87
N LEU A 8 -8.84 -4.79 4.57
CA LEU A 8 -7.98 -3.61 4.64
C LEU A 8 -7.95 -2.98 6.04
N LYS A 9 -9.00 -3.15 6.83
CA LYS A 9 -9.13 -2.57 8.19
C LYS A 9 -8.89 -1.06 8.21
N SER A 10 -9.33 -0.36 7.16
CA SER A 10 -9.15 1.08 7.04
C SER A 10 -10.39 1.70 6.45
N SER A 11 -10.82 2.84 7.01
CA SER A 11 -11.96 3.59 6.50
C SER A 11 -11.59 4.56 5.38
N SER A 12 -10.31 4.81 5.17
CA SER A 12 -9.84 5.80 4.18
C SER A 12 -9.29 5.19 2.91
N ILE A 13 -8.93 3.90 2.92
CA ILE A 13 -8.30 3.23 1.79
C ILE A 13 -9.31 2.32 1.11
N GLU A 14 -9.58 2.58 -0.17
CA GLU A 14 -10.51 1.79 -0.98
C GLU A 14 -9.84 0.53 -1.50
N THR A 15 -8.65 0.66 -2.09
CA THR A 15 -7.90 -0.48 -2.61
C THR A 15 -6.43 -0.38 -2.24
N LEU A 16 -5.82 -1.53 -2.04
CA LEU A 16 -4.40 -1.66 -1.73
C LEU A 16 -3.89 -2.89 -2.46
N ARG A 17 -2.85 -2.73 -3.27
CA ARG A 17 -2.22 -3.83 -4.00
C ARG A 17 -0.73 -3.81 -3.74
N ILE A 18 -0.17 -4.98 -3.50
CA ILE A 18 1.24 -5.15 -3.17
C ILE A 18 1.86 -6.12 -4.16
N ASP A 19 3.01 -5.74 -4.71
CA ASP A 19 3.84 -6.64 -5.50
C ASP A 19 5.06 -7.03 -4.66
N PRO A 20 5.06 -8.21 -4.03
CA PRO A 20 6.17 -8.59 -3.18
C PRO A 20 7.46 -8.89 -3.95
N ALA A 21 7.38 -9.13 -5.25
CA ALA A 21 8.56 -9.38 -6.06
C ALA A 21 9.36 -8.10 -6.30
N THR A 22 8.70 -6.96 -6.39
CA THR A 22 9.32 -5.67 -6.68
C THR A 22 9.24 -4.70 -5.52
N ASN A 23 8.48 -5.05 -4.48
CA ASN A 23 8.18 -4.18 -3.33
C ASN A 23 7.49 -2.88 -3.74
N ASN A 24 6.65 -2.95 -4.76
CA ASN A 24 5.80 -1.84 -5.17
C ASN A 24 4.43 -1.97 -4.50
N VAL A 25 3.89 -0.84 -4.07
CA VAL A 25 2.59 -0.79 -3.40
C VAL A 25 1.73 0.26 -4.10
N VAL A 26 0.53 -0.13 -4.50
CA VAL A 26 -0.45 0.78 -5.15
C VAL A 26 -1.61 0.99 -4.19
N VAL A 27 -1.94 2.25 -3.94
CA VAL A 27 -2.99 2.65 -3.00
C VAL A 27 -3.99 3.57 -3.70
N LYS A 28 -5.28 3.32 -3.47
CA LYS A 28 -6.35 4.26 -3.84
C LYS A 28 -7.17 4.59 -2.61
N PHE A 29 -7.34 5.88 -2.35
CA PHE A 29 -8.18 6.37 -1.25
C PHE A 29 -9.62 6.59 -1.73
N PHE A 30 -10.59 6.47 -0.81
CA PHE A 30 -12.01 6.59 -1.16
C PHE A 30 -12.37 7.90 -1.81
N ASN A 31 -11.79 9.01 -1.35
CA ASN A 31 -12.15 10.35 -1.82
C ASN A 31 -11.21 10.87 -2.90
N ASN A 32 -10.46 9.99 -3.56
CA ASN A 32 -9.49 10.40 -4.56
C ASN A 32 -9.59 9.47 -5.77
N VAL A 33 -9.62 10.05 -6.97
CA VAL A 33 -9.67 9.28 -8.21
C VAL A 33 -8.29 8.85 -8.69
N LYS A 34 -7.23 9.42 -8.11
CA LYS A 34 -5.86 9.07 -8.46
C LYS A 34 -5.41 7.84 -7.67
N HIS A 35 -4.55 7.07 -8.30
CA HIS A 35 -3.83 5.98 -7.65
C HIS A 35 -2.44 6.46 -7.28
N TYR A 36 -1.96 6.01 -6.13
CA TYR A 36 -0.60 6.30 -5.66
C TYR A 36 0.21 5.02 -5.73
N ILE A 37 1.37 5.09 -6.37
CA ILE A 37 2.30 3.97 -6.39
C ILE A 37 3.53 4.34 -5.57
N TYR A 38 3.88 3.49 -4.61
CA TYR A 38 5.11 3.60 -3.84
C TYR A 38 6.07 2.52 -4.31
N THR A 39 7.27 2.94 -4.68
CA THR A 39 8.31 2.04 -5.17
C THR A 39 9.44 1.94 -4.16
N ASN A 40 10.19 0.86 -4.21
CA ASN A 40 11.32 0.61 -3.32
C ASN A 40 10.88 0.63 -1.83
N VAL A 41 9.73 0.03 -1.55
CA VAL A 41 9.22 -0.06 -0.19
C VAL A 41 10.07 -1.07 0.58
N ASP A 42 10.36 -0.75 1.86
CA ASP A 42 11.13 -1.65 2.72
C ASP A 42 10.42 -3.01 2.82
N ILE A 43 11.15 -4.07 2.48
CA ILE A 43 10.59 -5.43 2.50
C ILE A 43 10.09 -5.82 3.89
N ASN A 44 10.69 -5.29 4.96
CA ASN A 44 10.22 -5.58 6.31
C ASN A 44 8.83 -5.00 6.55
N LEU A 45 8.52 -3.83 6.03
CA LEU A 45 7.18 -3.25 6.12
C LEU A 45 6.16 -4.11 5.38
N VAL A 46 6.50 -4.57 4.18
CA VAL A 46 5.62 -5.41 3.37
C VAL A 46 5.37 -6.74 4.07
N THR A 47 6.43 -7.38 4.54
CA THR A 47 6.35 -8.68 5.20
C THR A 47 5.52 -8.57 6.49
N ASP A 48 5.79 -7.57 7.31
CA ASP A 48 5.06 -7.36 8.55
C ASP A 48 3.57 -7.15 8.29
N TYR A 49 3.23 -6.35 7.28
CA TYR A 49 1.83 -6.12 6.95
C TYR A 49 1.13 -7.40 6.47
N LEU A 50 1.77 -8.16 5.59
CA LEU A 50 1.16 -9.35 5.00
C LEU A 50 0.96 -10.46 6.02
N PHE A 51 1.85 -10.57 7.01
CA PHE A 51 1.82 -11.66 7.99
C PHE A 51 1.31 -11.23 9.36
N ASP A 52 1.16 -9.92 9.62
CA ASP A 52 0.62 -9.42 10.88
C ASP A 52 -0.87 -9.13 10.70
N GLY A 53 -1.72 -9.91 11.35
CA GLY A 53 -3.16 -9.72 11.28
C GLY A 53 -3.69 -8.48 12.00
N ASN A 54 -2.84 -7.74 12.71
CA ASN A 54 -3.27 -6.59 13.53
C ASN A 54 -2.98 -5.23 12.89
N THR A 55 -2.15 -5.18 11.86
CA THR A 55 -1.80 -3.92 11.20
C THR A 55 -2.87 -3.55 10.19
N SER A 56 -3.41 -2.33 10.30
CA SER A 56 -4.37 -1.84 9.32
C SER A 56 -3.66 -1.32 8.08
N ALA A 57 -4.41 -1.24 6.96
CA ALA A 57 -3.88 -0.67 5.72
C ALA A 57 -3.44 0.79 5.92
N GLY A 58 -4.17 1.56 6.74
CA GLY A 58 -3.79 2.93 7.04
C GLY A 58 -2.46 3.04 7.76
N GLN A 59 -2.24 2.17 8.75
CA GLN A 59 -0.96 2.12 9.47
C GLN A 59 0.19 1.73 8.54
N PHE A 60 -0.05 0.75 7.66
CA PHE A 60 0.94 0.32 6.69
C PHE A 60 1.33 1.47 5.75
N VAL A 61 0.34 2.18 5.19
CA VAL A 61 0.60 3.30 4.29
C VAL A 61 1.32 4.44 5.01
N ASN A 62 0.97 4.73 6.26
CA ASN A 62 1.68 5.74 7.05
C ASN A 62 3.15 5.35 7.27
N ALA A 63 3.42 4.08 7.53
CA ALA A 63 4.79 3.60 7.68
C ALA A 63 5.58 3.77 6.37
N ILE A 64 4.95 3.50 5.23
CA ILE A 64 5.57 3.71 3.92
C ILE A 64 5.88 5.20 3.71
N LYS A 65 4.95 6.09 4.05
CA LYS A 65 5.16 7.53 3.88
C LYS A 65 6.32 8.06 4.73
N GLN A 66 6.58 7.44 5.86
CA GLN A 66 7.68 7.83 6.75
C GLN A 66 9.00 7.17 6.36
N SER A 67 8.98 6.25 5.41
CA SER A 67 10.17 5.57 4.92
C SER A 67 10.78 6.35 3.74
N GLU A 68 11.86 5.82 3.17
CA GLU A 68 12.52 6.41 2.01
C GLU A 68 11.89 5.99 0.69
N ALA A 69 10.73 5.35 0.71
CA ALA A 69 10.05 4.93 -0.51
C ALA A 69 9.66 6.14 -1.36
N GLN A 70 9.85 6.01 -2.66
CA GLN A 70 9.44 7.03 -3.61
C GLN A 70 8.01 6.78 -4.05
N PHE A 71 7.30 7.86 -4.41
CA PHE A 71 5.94 7.67 -4.88
C PHE A 71 5.65 8.57 -6.08
N ALA A 72 4.67 8.13 -6.86
CA ALA A 72 4.09 8.90 -7.96
C ALA A 72 2.59 8.70 -7.94
N THR A 73 1.86 9.61 -8.61
CA THR A 73 0.42 9.47 -8.76
C THR A 73 0.09 9.22 -10.23
N PHE A 74 -0.99 8.50 -10.46
CA PHE A 74 -1.47 8.27 -11.82
C PHE A 74 -2.99 8.12 -11.83
N TRP A 75 -3.56 8.35 -13.02
CA TRP A 75 -4.98 8.16 -13.25
C TRP A 75 -5.20 6.76 -13.81
N LEU A 76 -6.12 6.04 -13.21
CA LEU A 76 -6.53 4.76 -13.77
C LEU A 76 -7.72 5.02 -14.70
N VAL A 77 -7.54 4.66 -15.94
CA VAL A 77 -8.56 4.87 -16.97
C VAL A 77 -9.42 3.62 -17.08
#